data_973fee82d2d89929c06f1273668eaa1e
#
_entry.id   973fee82d2d89929c06f1273668eaa1e
#
_cell.length_a   1.000
_cell.length_b   1.000
_cell.length_c   1.000
_cell.angle_alpha   90.00
_cell.angle_beta   90.00
_cell.angle_gamma   90.00
#
_symmetry.space_group_name_H-M   'P 1'
#
loop_
_entity.id
_entity.type
_entity.pdbx_description
1 polymer ?
#
loop_
_entity_poly.entity_id
_entity_poly.type
_entity_poly.pdbx_seq_one_letter_code
_entity_poly.pdbx_strand_id
1 'polypeptide(L)'
;MINDLWYKNAVVYCLSVETFMDANGDGVGDFQGLQRRLDYLAGLGVNAIWLMPFQASPGVDDGYDVSDYYNIDPRYGTLGDFVEFTHSAKQRGIRVLIDLVVNHTSDQHPWFKQACADKNSRYRDWYVWSEKKPENADEGMVFPGVQKTTWTRDEKSGEYYFHRFFKFQPDLNTGNPHVQAEILKIMGFWIQLGVSGFRMDAVPFVIAEKGADVKESKPQFDLLRSFREFLQWRKGDSIILAEANVVPKENLQYFGDDGDRMQMMFNFHVNQALFYALASADTRPLAKAMNETRERPQTGQWGIFLRNHDELDLGRLTEKQRQAVFSAFGPDKDMQLYDRGIRRRLAPMLGGDTRRLKLAYSLMYSLPGTPVLRYGDEIGMGDDLALEERNCARTPMQWSTEPHGGFTKAEKPVLPVIEGGPYGFEHVNVAAQRRDAESMLNWTERMIRMRKEAPEIGWGSFSVLDCGDTGVLAMRYDWRNNAVVIIHNLHDKPVDISFDPGVGESGRVLIDIADGSDSSADEKGRHNMVIEPFGYRWYRAGGLDYLLKRSDI
;
A
#
# COMPACT_ATOMS: atom_id res chain seq x y z
N MET A 1 10.02 -12.41 19.64
CA MET A 1 9.19 -12.35 18.41
C MET A 1 9.73 -13.37 17.42
N ILE A 2 8.85 -14.06 16.70
CA ILE A 2 9.27 -14.95 15.62
C ILE A 2 9.72 -14.06 14.47
N ASN A 3 11.02 -14.01 14.19
CA ASN A 3 11.60 -13.10 13.19
C ASN A 3 11.07 -13.34 11.77
N ASP A 4 10.61 -14.56 11.48
CA ASP A 4 10.08 -14.92 10.16
C ASP A 4 8.71 -14.28 9.87
N LEU A 5 7.97 -13.88 10.90
CA LEU A 5 6.66 -13.24 10.78
C LEU A 5 6.69 -11.73 11.16
N TRP A 6 7.83 -11.09 10.92
CA TRP A 6 8.07 -9.67 11.23
C TRP A 6 6.99 -8.72 10.69
N TYR A 7 6.44 -9.05 9.52
CA TYR A 7 5.41 -8.26 8.83
C TYR A 7 4.07 -8.17 9.60
N LYS A 8 3.83 -9.05 10.57
CA LYS A 8 2.63 -8.99 11.41
C LYS A 8 2.54 -7.71 12.24
N ASN A 9 3.68 -7.19 12.67
CA ASN A 9 3.76 -5.96 13.48
C ASN A 9 4.64 -4.89 12.82
N ALA A 10 4.77 -4.94 11.50
CA ALA A 10 5.49 -3.93 10.75
C ALA A 10 4.64 -2.66 10.54
N VAL A 11 5.33 -1.60 10.17
CA VAL A 11 4.78 -0.41 9.51
C VAL A 11 5.59 -0.21 8.24
N VAL A 12 4.91 -0.31 7.10
CA VAL A 12 5.52 -0.22 5.78
C VAL A 12 5.40 1.21 5.26
N TYR A 13 6.48 1.74 4.70
CA TYR A 13 6.50 3.07 4.09
C TYR A 13 6.77 2.95 2.59
N CYS A 14 5.79 3.33 1.77
CA CYS A 14 5.86 3.29 0.32
C CYS A 14 6.44 4.59 -0.23
N LEU A 15 7.45 4.51 -1.08
CA LEU A 15 8.05 5.68 -1.74
C LEU A 15 8.54 5.36 -3.16
N SER A 16 8.62 6.43 -3.98
CA SER A 16 9.35 6.43 -5.24
C SER A 16 10.73 7.06 -5.03
N VAL A 17 11.78 6.43 -5.57
CA VAL A 17 13.13 6.98 -5.55
C VAL A 17 13.17 8.31 -6.30
N GLU A 18 12.50 8.38 -7.44
CA GLU A 18 12.45 9.52 -8.36
C GLU A 18 12.04 10.84 -7.69
N THR A 19 11.11 10.78 -6.72
CA THR A 19 10.46 11.96 -6.12
C THR A 19 10.74 12.11 -4.62
N PHE A 20 11.64 11.30 -4.05
CA PHE A 20 11.89 11.36 -2.61
C PHE A 20 13.00 12.34 -2.22
N MET A 21 14.20 12.23 -2.81
CA MET A 21 15.32 13.14 -2.55
C MET A 21 16.37 13.04 -3.64
N ASP A 22 16.74 14.16 -4.22
CA ASP A 22 17.84 14.32 -5.17
C ASP A 22 19.13 14.70 -4.41
N ALA A 23 20.19 13.91 -4.57
CA ALA A 23 21.49 14.17 -3.96
C ALA A 23 22.53 14.73 -4.92
N ASN A 24 22.40 14.45 -6.23
CA ASN A 24 23.37 14.84 -7.26
C ASN A 24 23.03 16.18 -7.90
N GLY A 25 21.78 16.68 -7.74
CA GLY A 25 21.35 17.99 -8.21
C GLY A 25 20.95 18.00 -9.69
N ASP A 26 20.48 16.89 -10.24
CA ASP A 26 19.99 16.79 -11.63
C ASP A 26 18.46 16.95 -11.77
N GLY A 27 17.75 17.07 -10.65
CA GLY A 27 16.30 17.23 -10.59
C GLY A 27 15.52 15.93 -10.41
N VAL A 28 16.21 14.80 -10.35
CA VAL A 28 15.64 13.48 -10.17
C VAL A 28 16.12 12.89 -8.86
N GLY A 29 15.25 12.31 -8.07
CA GLY A 29 15.64 11.61 -6.84
C GLY A 29 16.51 10.39 -7.14
N ASP A 30 17.41 10.07 -6.21
CA ASP A 30 18.38 9.01 -6.39
C ASP A 30 18.60 8.19 -5.11
N PHE A 31 19.30 7.04 -5.21
CA PHE A 31 19.60 6.19 -4.06
C PHE A 31 20.51 6.85 -3.03
N GLN A 32 21.40 7.75 -3.42
CA GLN A 32 22.23 8.52 -2.49
C GLN A 32 21.38 9.51 -1.70
N GLY A 33 20.39 10.15 -2.33
CA GLY A 33 19.42 11.01 -1.69
C GLY A 33 18.54 10.24 -0.71
N LEU A 34 18.02 9.08 -1.13
CA LEU A 34 17.26 8.19 -0.27
C LEU A 34 18.09 7.73 0.93
N GLN A 35 19.37 7.38 0.74
CA GLN A 35 20.28 7.01 1.82
C GLN A 35 20.47 8.13 2.84
N ARG A 36 20.60 9.39 2.41
CA ARG A 36 20.67 10.56 3.30
C ARG A 36 19.41 10.74 4.17
N ARG A 37 18.28 10.16 3.78
CA ARG A 37 17.00 10.23 4.47
C ARG A 37 16.66 9.00 5.32
N LEU A 38 17.54 8.01 5.39
CA LEU A 38 17.30 6.80 6.20
C LEU A 38 17.14 7.10 7.69
N ASP A 39 17.84 8.09 8.24
CA ASP A 39 17.69 8.49 9.65
C ASP A 39 16.31 9.15 9.90
N TYR A 40 15.77 9.86 8.91
CA TYR A 40 14.40 10.35 8.98
C TYR A 40 13.39 9.20 9.05
N LEU A 41 13.53 8.20 8.18
CA LEU A 41 12.65 7.03 8.14
C LEU A 41 12.76 6.18 9.41
N ALA A 42 13.97 5.98 9.91
CA ALA A 42 14.20 5.30 11.19
C ALA A 42 13.58 6.07 12.38
N GLY A 43 13.74 7.40 12.41
CA GLY A 43 13.16 8.29 13.40
C GLY A 43 11.63 8.31 13.38
N LEU A 44 11.03 8.26 12.19
CA LEU A 44 9.58 8.10 12.01
C LEU A 44 9.07 6.78 12.60
N GLY A 45 9.94 5.78 12.72
CA GLY A 45 9.65 4.50 13.37
C GLY A 45 9.20 3.40 12.40
N VAL A 46 9.22 3.64 11.08
CA VAL A 46 8.93 2.60 10.09
C VAL A 46 10.02 1.52 10.11
N ASN A 47 9.66 0.30 9.85
CA ASN A 47 10.59 -0.85 9.87
C ASN A 47 10.57 -1.66 8.56
N ALA A 48 9.82 -1.20 7.57
CA ALA A 48 9.89 -1.68 6.21
C ALA A 48 9.68 -0.51 5.23
N ILE A 49 10.45 -0.49 4.14
CA ILE A 49 10.29 0.41 3.02
C ILE A 49 9.83 -0.43 1.82
N TRP A 50 8.80 0.03 1.13
CA TRP A 50 8.43 -0.47 -0.18
C TRP A 50 8.84 0.57 -1.22
N LEU A 51 9.82 0.21 -2.06
CA LEU A 51 10.26 1.00 -3.21
C LEU A 51 9.36 0.69 -4.42
N MET A 52 8.75 1.72 -5.00
CA MET A 52 8.12 1.65 -6.31
C MET A 52 9.17 1.27 -7.38
N PRO A 53 8.77 0.89 -8.60
CA PRO A 53 9.71 0.44 -9.62
C PRO A 53 10.83 1.44 -9.86
N PHE A 54 12.06 0.94 -9.85
CA PHE A 54 13.29 1.73 -10.08
C PHE A 54 14.24 1.03 -11.05
N GLN A 55 13.85 -0.12 -11.59
CA GLN A 55 14.57 -0.82 -12.64
C GLN A 55 14.58 0.03 -13.90
N ALA A 56 15.51 -0.25 -14.81
CA ALA A 56 15.62 0.48 -16.08
C ALA A 56 14.29 0.40 -16.85
N SER A 57 13.78 1.56 -17.22
CA SER A 57 12.48 1.75 -17.84
C SER A 57 12.50 2.96 -18.78
N PRO A 58 11.73 2.98 -19.87
CA PRO A 58 11.45 4.19 -20.61
C PRO A 58 10.66 5.25 -19.82
N GLY A 59 10.05 4.86 -18.68
CA GLY A 59 9.32 5.75 -17.80
C GLY A 59 8.00 6.26 -18.35
N VAL A 60 7.35 5.48 -19.22
CA VAL A 60 6.03 5.85 -19.78
C VAL A 60 4.92 5.61 -18.76
N ASP A 61 5.08 4.63 -17.87
CA ASP A 61 4.17 4.32 -16.76
C ASP A 61 4.93 4.24 -15.43
N ASP A 62 5.64 5.31 -15.08
CA ASP A 62 6.29 5.51 -13.77
C ASP A 62 7.16 4.31 -13.33
N GLY A 63 7.84 3.67 -14.29
CA GLY A 63 8.69 2.50 -14.08
C GLY A 63 7.99 1.14 -14.15
N TYR A 64 6.66 1.08 -14.25
CA TYR A 64 5.92 -0.18 -14.46
C TYR A 64 6.09 -0.76 -15.87
N ASP A 65 6.77 -0.06 -16.77
CA ASP A 65 7.18 -0.52 -18.10
C ASP A 65 8.68 -0.90 -18.11
N VAL A 66 9.03 -1.99 -17.40
CA VAL A 66 10.41 -2.43 -17.19
C VAL A 66 11.06 -2.86 -18.50
N SER A 67 12.26 -2.32 -18.81
CA SER A 67 13.07 -2.68 -19.97
C SER A 67 14.31 -3.52 -19.64
N ASP A 68 14.73 -3.56 -18.36
CA ASP A 68 15.80 -4.42 -17.86
C ASP A 68 15.58 -4.70 -16.37
N TYR A 69 15.35 -5.98 -16.02
CA TYR A 69 15.10 -6.41 -14.64
C TYR A 69 16.34 -6.50 -13.76
N TYR A 70 17.54 -6.45 -14.34
CA TYR A 70 18.81 -6.69 -13.63
C TYR A 70 19.61 -5.42 -13.41
N ASN A 71 19.10 -4.26 -13.84
CA ASN A 71 19.73 -2.97 -13.67
C ASN A 71 18.78 -1.95 -13.05
N ILE A 72 19.37 -0.96 -12.42
CA ILE A 72 18.71 0.24 -11.94
C ILE A 72 18.61 1.22 -13.10
N ASP A 73 17.56 2.03 -13.13
CA ASP A 73 17.50 3.18 -14.05
C ASP A 73 18.71 4.10 -13.76
N PRO A 74 19.54 4.40 -14.76
CA PRO A 74 20.73 5.21 -14.57
C PRO A 74 20.49 6.59 -13.92
N ARG A 75 19.26 7.11 -13.99
CA ARG A 75 18.87 8.36 -13.31
C ARG A 75 18.92 8.22 -11.79
N TYR A 76 18.68 7.02 -11.25
CA TYR A 76 18.60 6.77 -9.81
C TYR A 76 19.93 6.32 -9.19
N GLY A 77 20.96 6.08 -9.99
CA GLY A 77 22.27 5.63 -9.54
C GLY A 77 22.70 4.26 -10.08
N THR A 78 23.52 3.58 -9.32
CA THR A 78 24.13 2.30 -9.69
C THR A 78 23.66 1.16 -8.78
N LEU A 79 23.93 -0.10 -9.18
CA LEU A 79 23.74 -1.28 -8.31
C LEU A 79 24.56 -1.15 -7.01
N GLY A 80 25.72 -0.47 -7.04
CA GLY A 80 26.53 -0.18 -5.86
C GLY A 80 25.80 0.72 -4.87
N ASP A 81 25.19 1.81 -5.35
CA ASP A 81 24.40 2.73 -4.51
C ASP A 81 23.20 2.01 -3.88
N PHE A 82 22.54 1.12 -4.62
CA PHE A 82 21.44 0.31 -4.11
C PHE A 82 21.90 -0.66 -3.00
N VAL A 83 23.02 -1.36 -3.19
CA VAL A 83 23.56 -2.28 -2.19
C VAL A 83 23.96 -1.54 -0.92
N GLU A 84 24.57 -0.37 -1.05
CA GLU A 84 24.89 0.50 0.08
C GLU A 84 23.63 0.96 0.83
N PHE A 85 22.60 1.37 0.08
CA PHE A 85 21.30 1.72 0.65
C PHE A 85 20.67 0.54 1.41
N THR A 86 20.59 -0.66 0.81
CA THR A 86 19.98 -1.84 1.48
C THR A 86 20.76 -2.25 2.72
N HIS A 87 22.09 -2.17 2.68
CA HIS A 87 22.96 -2.42 3.83
C HIS A 87 22.70 -1.41 4.95
N SER A 88 22.68 -0.12 4.64
CA SER A 88 22.44 0.97 5.58
C SER A 88 21.03 0.94 6.19
N ALA A 89 20.02 0.56 5.40
CA ALA A 89 18.65 0.32 5.88
C ALA A 89 18.61 -0.84 6.89
N LYS A 90 19.27 -1.96 6.57
CA LYS A 90 19.36 -3.12 7.46
C LYS A 90 20.03 -2.78 8.78
N GLN A 91 21.09 -1.96 8.80
CA GLN A 91 21.75 -1.51 10.03
C GLN A 91 20.81 -0.72 10.95
N ARG A 92 19.79 -0.07 10.38
CA ARG A 92 18.74 0.67 11.12
C ARG A 92 17.52 -0.16 11.44
N GLY A 93 17.56 -1.48 11.19
CA GLY A 93 16.43 -2.38 11.39
C GLY A 93 15.29 -2.20 10.38
N ILE A 94 15.56 -1.56 9.24
CA ILE A 94 14.60 -1.33 8.17
C ILE A 94 14.79 -2.39 7.07
N ARG A 95 13.71 -3.07 6.73
CA ARG A 95 13.63 -4.03 5.63
C ARG A 95 13.26 -3.32 4.32
N VAL A 96 13.76 -3.82 3.21
CA VAL A 96 13.47 -3.24 1.88
C VAL A 96 12.66 -4.23 1.07
N LEU A 97 11.48 -3.83 0.63
CA LEU A 97 10.64 -4.48 -0.37
C LEU A 97 10.74 -3.70 -1.68
N ILE A 98 10.74 -4.40 -2.80
CA ILE A 98 10.72 -3.77 -4.13
C ILE A 98 9.55 -4.27 -4.94
N ASP A 99 9.11 -3.50 -5.91
CA ASP A 99 8.11 -3.95 -6.88
C ASP A 99 8.66 -5.08 -7.75
N LEU A 100 7.83 -6.09 -7.98
CA LEU A 100 8.07 -7.19 -8.91
C LEU A 100 7.00 -7.13 -10.01
N VAL A 101 7.33 -6.43 -11.09
CA VAL A 101 6.45 -6.22 -12.25
C VAL A 101 6.71 -7.33 -13.25
N VAL A 102 5.99 -8.44 -13.18
CA VAL A 102 6.23 -9.65 -14.01
C VAL A 102 4.98 -10.12 -14.76
N ASN A 103 3.93 -9.30 -14.77
CA ASN A 103 2.81 -9.52 -15.67
C ASN A 103 3.17 -9.19 -17.14
N HIS A 104 3.99 -8.17 -17.34
CA HIS A 104 4.36 -7.61 -18.63
C HIS A 104 5.77 -7.02 -18.61
N THR A 105 6.30 -6.68 -19.75
CA THR A 105 7.51 -5.86 -19.91
C THR A 105 7.18 -4.57 -20.64
N SER A 106 8.13 -3.63 -20.73
CA SER A 106 8.07 -2.59 -21.75
C SER A 106 8.14 -3.21 -23.15
N ASP A 107 7.52 -2.58 -24.15
CA ASP A 107 7.76 -2.88 -25.57
C ASP A 107 9.20 -2.57 -25.99
N GLN A 108 9.94 -1.81 -25.18
CA GLN A 108 11.37 -1.53 -25.37
C GLN A 108 12.28 -2.62 -24.80
N HIS A 109 11.74 -3.60 -24.07
CA HIS A 109 12.52 -4.71 -23.52
C HIS A 109 13.20 -5.53 -24.64
N PRO A 110 14.49 -5.90 -24.50
CA PRO A 110 15.19 -6.69 -25.52
C PRO A 110 14.50 -8.01 -25.88
N TRP A 111 13.83 -8.66 -24.92
CA TRP A 111 13.06 -9.89 -25.18
C TRP A 111 11.92 -9.64 -26.16
N PHE A 112 11.12 -8.59 -25.95
CA PHE A 112 9.99 -8.26 -26.83
C PHE A 112 10.48 -7.83 -28.21
N LYS A 113 11.51 -6.98 -28.30
CA LYS A 113 12.12 -6.58 -29.56
C LYS A 113 12.59 -7.77 -30.41
N GLN A 114 13.23 -8.76 -29.77
CA GLN A 114 13.64 -9.98 -30.46
C GLN A 114 12.46 -10.85 -30.87
N ALA A 115 11.43 -10.94 -30.01
CA ALA A 115 10.20 -11.67 -30.32
C ALA A 115 9.43 -11.07 -31.52
N CYS A 116 9.45 -9.73 -31.69
CA CYS A 116 8.89 -9.07 -32.87
C CYS A 116 9.73 -9.26 -34.13
N ALA A 117 11.07 -9.27 -33.99
CA ALA A 117 11.99 -9.31 -35.12
C ALA A 117 12.10 -10.69 -35.77
N ASP A 118 11.97 -11.76 -34.98
CA ASP A 118 12.11 -13.15 -35.44
C ASP A 118 11.10 -14.06 -34.75
N LYS A 119 10.20 -14.66 -35.56
CA LYS A 119 9.20 -15.62 -35.08
C LYS A 119 9.82 -16.91 -34.51
N ASN A 120 11.08 -17.22 -34.84
CA ASN A 120 11.83 -18.35 -34.29
C ASN A 120 12.69 -17.94 -33.09
N SER A 121 12.64 -16.70 -32.64
CA SER A 121 13.35 -16.26 -31.44
C SER A 121 12.96 -17.10 -30.24
N ARG A 122 13.95 -17.43 -29.39
CA ARG A 122 13.69 -18.08 -28.10
C ARG A 122 12.73 -17.30 -27.19
N TYR A 123 12.54 -16.00 -27.45
CA TYR A 123 11.64 -15.14 -26.70
C TYR A 123 10.24 -15.04 -27.32
N ARG A 124 9.98 -15.68 -28.48
CA ARG A 124 8.69 -15.57 -29.13
C ARG A 124 7.57 -16.02 -28.21
N ASP A 125 7.67 -17.20 -27.65
CA ASP A 125 6.68 -17.79 -26.75
C ASP A 125 6.72 -17.24 -25.31
N TRP A 126 7.60 -16.27 -25.07
CA TRP A 126 7.60 -15.51 -23.80
C TRP A 126 6.47 -14.49 -23.75
N TYR A 127 5.89 -14.16 -24.90
CA TYR A 127 4.74 -13.27 -25.05
C TYR A 127 3.58 -14.03 -25.70
N VAL A 128 2.41 -13.42 -25.67
CA VAL A 128 1.18 -14.05 -26.16
C VAL A 128 0.82 -13.44 -27.52
N TRP A 129 0.72 -14.28 -28.55
CA TRP A 129 0.53 -13.86 -29.93
C TRP A 129 -0.71 -14.48 -30.57
N SER A 130 -1.25 -13.80 -31.60
CA SER A 130 -2.32 -14.29 -32.46
C SER A 130 -2.09 -13.83 -33.91
N GLU A 131 -2.27 -14.72 -34.86
CA GLU A 131 -2.18 -14.38 -36.31
C GLU A 131 -3.28 -13.40 -36.75
N LYS A 132 -4.44 -13.45 -36.08
CA LYS A 132 -5.61 -12.60 -36.37
C LYS A 132 -6.02 -11.86 -35.12
N LYS A 133 -6.68 -10.69 -35.31
CA LYS A 133 -7.28 -9.98 -34.19
C LYS A 133 -8.33 -10.89 -33.53
N PRO A 134 -8.17 -11.27 -32.22
CA PRO A 134 -9.16 -12.07 -31.53
C PRO A 134 -10.52 -11.36 -31.42
N GLU A 135 -11.60 -12.14 -31.39
CA GLU A 135 -12.97 -11.59 -31.29
C GLU A 135 -13.18 -10.81 -29.97
N ASN A 136 -12.54 -11.23 -28.91
CA ASN A 136 -12.59 -10.61 -27.57
C ASN A 136 -11.51 -9.53 -27.34
N ALA A 137 -10.89 -9.01 -28.39
CA ALA A 137 -9.80 -8.04 -28.28
C ALA A 137 -10.20 -6.73 -27.58
N ASP A 138 -11.47 -6.41 -27.54
CA ASP A 138 -11.99 -5.19 -26.94
C ASP A 138 -12.62 -5.47 -25.55
N GLU A 139 -12.32 -6.64 -24.94
CA GLU A 139 -12.79 -7.05 -23.63
C GLU A 139 -11.67 -7.04 -22.58
N GLY A 140 -12.06 -6.96 -21.30
CA GLY A 140 -11.15 -7.09 -20.14
C GLY A 140 -10.15 -5.95 -19.96
N MET A 141 -10.44 -4.78 -20.48
CA MET A 141 -9.63 -3.58 -20.27
C MET A 141 -9.61 -3.15 -18.81
N VAL A 142 -8.45 -2.75 -18.33
CA VAL A 142 -8.24 -2.30 -16.95
C VAL A 142 -8.55 -0.81 -16.80
N PHE A 143 -8.29 0.00 -17.84
CA PHE A 143 -8.44 1.45 -17.81
C PHE A 143 -9.58 1.93 -18.73
N PRO A 144 -10.84 1.91 -18.26
CA PRO A 144 -11.98 2.40 -19.05
C PRO A 144 -11.78 3.85 -19.50
N GLY A 145 -12.16 4.14 -20.74
CA GLY A 145 -12.05 5.48 -21.32
C GLY A 145 -10.68 5.82 -21.92
N VAL A 146 -9.60 5.14 -21.50
CA VAL A 146 -8.23 5.34 -22.00
C VAL A 146 -7.81 4.18 -22.91
N GLN A 147 -7.94 2.97 -22.43
CA GLN A 147 -7.62 1.75 -23.16
C GLN A 147 -8.76 1.38 -24.12
N LYS A 148 -8.43 1.00 -25.36
CA LYS A 148 -9.42 0.66 -26.40
C LYS A 148 -9.42 -0.81 -26.79
N THR A 149 -8.36 -1.54 -26.51
CA THR A 149 -8.17 -2.93 -26.88
C THR A 149 -7.14 -3.57 -25.98
N THR A 150 -7.16 -4.90 -25.89
CA THR A 150 -6.14 -5.71 -25.20
C THR A 150 -5.22 -6.44 -26.19
N TRP A 151 -5.36 -6.20 -27.49
CA TRP A 151 -4.52 -6.77 -28.54
C TRP A 151 -4.09 -5.71 -29.54
N THR A 152 -2.81 -5.60 -29.78
CA THR A 152 -2.23 -4.64 -30.74
C THR A 152 -1.42 -5.39 -31.81
N ARG A 153 -1.58 -4.95 -33.06
CA ARG A 153 -0.81 -5.51 -34.19
C ARG A 153 0.63 -5.00 -34.13
N ASP A 154 1.57 -5.93 -34.15
CA ASP A 154 2.98 -5.60 -34.39
C ASP A 154 3.26 -5.56 -35.89
N GLU A 155 3.76 -4.42 -36.38
CA GLU A 155 4.00 -4.19 -37.80
C GLU A 155 5.17 -5.03 -38.35
N LYS A 156 6.11 -5.48 -37.51
CA LYS A 156 7.27 -6.27 -37.95
C LYS A 156 6.91 -7.73 -38.15
N SER A 157 6.25 -8.34 -37.16
CA SER A 157 5.83 -9.73 -37.27
C SER A 157 4.55 -9.93 -38.07
N GLY A 158 3.72 -8.87 -38.20
CA GLY A 158 2.41 -8.90 -38.81
C GLY A 158 1.32 -9.56 -37.97
N GLU A 159 1.62 -9.97 -36.73
CA GLU A 159 0.73 -10.63 -35.79
C GLU A 159 0.29 -9.69 -34.68
N TYR A 160 -0.69 -10.13 -33.89
CA TYR A 160 -1.19 -9.37 -32.74
C TYR A 160 -0.55 -9.92 -31.47
N TYR A 161 -0.08 -9.01 -30.58
CA TYR A 161 0.35 -9.36 -29.22
C TYR A 161 -0.68 -8.93 -28.20
N PHE A 162 -0.75 -9.68 -27.12
CA PHE A 162 -1.64 -9.41 -25.99
C PHE A 162 -1.00 -8.42 -25.01
N HIS A 163 -1.81 -7.49 -24.49
CA HIS A 163 -1.46 -6.59 -23.41
C HIS A 163 -2.68 -6.34 -22.53
N ARG A 164 -2.59 -6.68 -21.27
CA ARG A 164 -3.68 -6.45 -20.30
C ARG A 164 -3.85 -4.97 -20.00
N PHE A 165 -2.73 -4.26 -19.90
CA PHE A 165 -2.64 -2.84 -19.62
C PHE A 165 -2.45 -2.03 -20.92
N PHE A 166 -1.50 -1.13 -20.98
CA PHE A 166 -1.26 -0.31 -22.16
C PHE A 166 -0.57 -1.08 -23.29
N LYS A 167 -0.74 -0.61 -24.52
CA LYS A 167 -0.11 -1.22 -25.72
C LYS A 167 1.42 -1.32 -25.65
N PHE A 168 2.06 -0.43 -24.86
CA PHE A 168 3.50 -0.45 -24.65
C PHE A 168 3.94 -1.41 -23.52
N GLN A 169 3.01 -2.18 -22.95
CA GLN A 169 3.22 -3.15 -21.88
C GLN A 169 2.77 -4.56 -22.34
N PRO A 170 3.49 -5.20 -23.29
CA PRO A 170 3.15 -6.55 -23.76
C PRO A 170 3.22 -7.57 -22.61
N ASP A 171 2.17 -8.36 -22.46
CA ASP A 171 2.05 -9.35 -21.40
C ASP A 171 3.02 -10.52 -21.60
N LEU A 172 3.69 -10.89 -20.53
CA LEU A 172 4.47 -12.12 -20.46
C LEU A 172 3.54 -13.35 -20.41
N ASN A 173 3.90 -14.39 -21.13
CA ASN A 173 3.28 -15.71 -21.05
C ASN A 173 3.78 -16.44 -19.78
N THR A 174 3.16 -16.17 -18.66
CA THR A 174 3.52 -16.75 -17.35
C THR A 174 3.23 -18.26 -17.25
N GLY A 175 2.49 -18.83 -18.21
CA GLY A 175 2.35 -20.28 -18.38
C GLY A 175 3.60 -20.95 -18.98
N ASN A 176 4.52 -20.17 -19.58
CA ASN A 176 5.75 -20.69 -20.16
C ASN A 176 6.81 -20.98 -19.07
N PRO A 177 7.32 -22.24 -18.95
CA PRO A 177 8.30 -22.60 -17.93
C PRO A 177 9.60 -21.77 -17.98
N HIS A 178 10.03 -21.30 -19.15
CA HIS A 178 11.21 -20.45 -19.28
C HIS A 178 10.97 -19.05 -18.70
N VAL A 179 9.76 -18.50 -18.85
CA VAL A 179 9.36 -17.25 -18.22
C VAL A 179 9.32 -17.41 -16.70
N GLN A 180 8.72 -18.50 -16.20
CA GLN A 180 8.69 -18.81 -14.77
C GLN A 180 10.11 -18.91 -14.18
N ALA A 181 11.00 -19.66 -14.86
CA ALA A 181 12.39 -19.80 -14.43
C ALA A 181 13.13 -18.45 -14.42
N GLU A 182 12.83 -17.55 -15.37
CA GLU A 182 13.44 -16.23 -15.42
C GLU A 182 12.94 -15.33 -14.29
N ILE A 183 11.63 -15.37 -13.96
CA ILE A 183 11.09 -14.66 -12.80
C ILE A 183 11.80 -15.08 -11.51
N LEU A 184 12.02 -16.39 -11.30
CA LEU A 184 12.78 -16.88 -10.14
C LEU A 184 14.22 -16.36 -10.12
N LYS A 185 14.89 -16.23 -11.28
CA LYS A 185 16.23 -15.64 -11.35
C LYS A 185 16.22 -14.16 -10.99
N ILE A 186 15.24 -13.39 -11.49
CA ILE A 186 15.05 -11.99 -11.13
C ILE A 186 14.88 -11.84 -9.61
N MET A 187 14.01 -12.65 -9.01
CA MET A 187 13.80 -12.66 -7.56
C MET A 187 15.10 -12.99 -6.82
N GLY A 188 15.82 -14.04 -7.26
CA GLY A 188 17.09 -14.44 -6.67
C GLY A 188 18.17 -13.36 -6.75
N PHE A 189 18.26 -12.65 -7.86
CA PHE A 189 19.19 -11.54 -8.06
C PHE A 189 18.98 -10.44 -7.02
N TRP A 190 17.75 -9.93 -6.89
CA TRP A 190 17.45 -8.85 -5.95
C TRP A 190 17.57 -9.27 -4.47
N ILE A 191 17.23 -10.52 -4.13
CA ILE A 191 17.46 -11.06 -2.77
C ILE A 191 18.95 -11.04 -2.41
N GLN A 192 19.84 -11.38 -3.36
CA GLN A 192 21.29 -11.33 -3.13
C GLN A 192 21.80 -9.91 -2.89
N LEU A 193 21.16 -8.90 -3.47
CA LEU A 193 21.47 -7.49 -3.27
C LEU A 193 20.88 -6.88 -1.98
N GLY A 194 20.26 -7.70 -1.12
CA GLY A 194 19.82 -7.29 0.22
C GLY A 194 18.31 -7.08 0.37
N VAL A 195 17.52 -7.26 -0.68
CA VAL A 195 16.05 -7.15 -0.65
C VAL A 195 15.45 -8.14 0.35
N SER A 196 14.43 -7.72 1.08
CA SER A 196 13.72 -8.51 2.10
C SER A 196 12.40 -9.12 1.61
N GLY A 197 12.04 -8.85 0.36
CA GLY A 197 10.81 -9.35 -0.25
C GLY A 197 10.33 -8.46 -1.39
N PHE A 198 9.16 -8.79 -1.91
CA PHE A 198 8.61 -8.14 -3.09
C PHE A 198 7.17 -7.68 -2.85
N ARG A 199 6.82 -6.53 -3.40
CA ARG A 199 5.43 -6.23 -3.72
C ARG A 199 5.18 -6.74 -5.13
N MET A 200 4.38 -7.80 -5.26
CA MET A 200 4.05 -8.35 -6.58
C MET A 200 2.88 -7.60 -7.18
N ASP A 201 3.17 -6.98 -8.31
CA ASP A 201 2.23 -6.21 -9.09
C ASP A 201 1.18 -7.10 -9.76
N ALA A 202 -0.07 -6.64 -9.80
CA ALA A 202 -1.14 -7.17 -10.63
C ALA A 202 -1.30 -8.71 -10.58
N VAL A 203 -1.19 -9.32 -9.40
CA VAL A 203 -1.13 -10.79 -9.20
C VAL A 203 -2.23 -11.56 -9.91
N PRO A 204 -3.52 -11.13 -9.94
CA PRO A 204 -4.56 -11.84 -10.68
C PRO A 204 -4.26 -12.01 -12.16
N PHE A 205 -3.57 -11.06 -12.78
CA PHE A 205 -3.17 -11.12 -14.19
C PHE A 205 -1.87 -11.92 -14.39
N VAL A 206 -0.96 -11.90 -13.41
CA VAL A 206 0.26 -12.74 -13.43
C VAL A 206 -0.10 -14.21 -13.49
N ILE A 207 -1.07 -14.65 -12.67
CA ILE A 207 -1.47 -16.07 -12.60
C ILE A 207 -2.54 -16.46 -13.61
N ALA A 208 -3.09 -15.49 -14.36
CA ALA A 208 -4.11 -15.77 -15.36
C ALA A 208 -3.55 -16.55 -16.54
N GLU A 209 -4.26 -17.57 -16.98
CA GLU A 209 -4.00 -18.20 -18.27
C GLU A 209 -4.26 -17.18 -19.39
N LYS A 210 -3.33 -17.04 -20.34
CA LYS A 210 -3.36 -16.04 -21.41
C LYS A 210 -3.30 -16.73 -22.77
N GLY A 211 -4.12 -16.28 -23.72
CA GLY A 211 -4.16 -16.83 -25.07
C GLY A 211 -5.32 -16.26 -25.89
N ALA A 212 -5.22 -16.30 -27.23
CA ALA A 212 -6.26 -15.85 -28.13
C ALA A 212 -7.55 -16.69 -28.02
N ASP A 213 -7.41 -17.98 -27.69
CA ASP A 213 -8.51 -18.93 -27.59
C ASP A 213 -9.00 -19.13 -26.15
N VAL A 214 -8.44 -18.40 -25.19
CA VAL A 214 -8.82 -18.51 -23.77
C VAL A 214 -10.10 -17.71 -23.54
N LYS A 215 -11.23 -18.41 -23.41
CA LYS A 215 -12.52 -17.80 -23.09
C LYS A 215 -12.70 -17.50 -21.61
N GLU A 216 -12.26 -18.44 -20.75
CA GLU A 216 -12.26 -18.29 -19.30
C GLU A 216 -10.86 -18.59 -18.80
N SER A 217 -10.19 -17.57 -18.28
CA SER A 217 -8.85 -17.72 -17.73
C SER A 217 -8.89 -18.49 -16.40
N LYS A 218 -8.11 -19.56 -16.31
CA LYS A 218 -7.93 -20.33 -15.06
C LYS A 218 -6.72 -19.78 -14.30
N PRO A 219 -6.87 -19.40 -13.03
CA PRO A 219 -5.75 -18.96 -12.20
C PRO A 219 -4.74 -20.09 -11.94
N GLN A 220 -3.47 -19.83 -12.21
CA GLN A 220 -2.36 -20.76 -11.99
C GLN A 220 -1.77 -20.57 -10.58
N PHE A 221 -2.51 -20.95 -9.53
CA PHE A 221 -2.11 -20.74 -8.14
C PHE A 221 -0.81 -21.47 -7.75
N ASP A 222 -0.44 -22.55 -8.45
CA ASP A 222 0.82 -23.25 -8.21
C ASP A 222 2.05 -22.37 -8.53
N LEU A 223 1.90 -21.38 -9.40
CA LEU A 223 2.94 -20.40 -9.66
C LEU A 223 3.25 -19.57 -8.39
N LEU A 224 2.21 -19.15 -7.66
CA LEU A 224 2.40 -18.42 -6.40
C LEU A 224 3.10 -19.28 -5.33
N ARG A 225 2.76 -20.58 -5.26
CA ARG A 225 3.44 -21.52 -4.38
C ARG A 225 4.93 -21.65 -4.75
N SER A 226 5.25 -21.79 -6.03
CA SER A 226 6.63 -21.89 -6.48
C SER A 226 7.46 -20.64 -6.15
N PHE A 227 6.89 -19.44 -6.26
CA PHE A 227 7.54 -18.19 -5.84
C PHE A 227 7.79 -18.16 -4.33
N ARG A 228 6.78 -18.57 -3.54
CA ARG A 228 6.90 -18.67 -2.08
C ARG A 228 7.99 -19.64 -1.66
N GLU A 229 7.99 -20.85 -2.19
CA GLU A 229 8.99 -21.88 -1.91
C GLU A 229 10.40 -21.43 -2.26
N PHE A 230 10.58 -20.82 -3.45
CA PHE A 230 11.86 -20.28 -3.87
C PHE A 230 12.40 -19.25 -2.88
N LEU A 231 11.57 -18.31 -2.43
CA LEU A 231 11.98 -17.30 -1.45
C LEU A 231 12.35 -17.93 -0.11
N GLN A 232 11.56 -18.87 0.40
CA GLN A 232 11.84 -19.55 1.66
C GLN A 232 13.18 -20.29 1.65
N TRP A 233 13.54 -20.94 0.53
CA TRP A 233 14.83 -21.59 0.36
C TRP A 233 16.01 -20.61 0.30
N ARG A 234 15.80 -19.42 -0.26
CA ARG A 234 16.86 -18.40 -0.42
C ARG A 234 17.02 -17.54 0.83
N LYS A 235 15.93 -17.11 1.43
CA LYS A 235 15.90 -16.24 2.59
C LYS A 235 14.56 -16.43 3.32
N GLY A 236 14.54 -17.25 4.36
CA GLY A 236 13.33 -17.73 5.04
C GLY A 236 12.41 -16.65 5.60
N ASP A 237 12.94 -15.46 5.90
CA ASP A 237 12.19 -14.31 6.39
C ASP A 237 11.73 -13.34 5.28
N SER A 238 11.91 -13.68 4.00
CA SER A 238 11.41 -12.88 2.88
C SER A 238 9.93 -13.08 2.65
N ILE A 239 9.26 -12.02 2.16
CA ILE A 239 7.81 -12.01 1.92
C ILE A 239 7.45 -11.61 0.49
N ILE A 240 6.23 -11.96 0.11
CA ILE A 240 5.54 -11.38 -1.04
C ILE A 240 4.29 -10.67 -0.53
N LEU A 241 4.19 -9.36 -0.81
CA LEU A 241 3.00 -8.55 -0.62
C LEU A 241 2.26 -8.45 -1.96
N ALA A 242 1.13 -9.12 -2.09
CA ALA A 242 0.40 -9.21 -3.33
C ALA A 242 -0.55 -8.02 -3.55
N GLU A 243 -0.51 -7.44 -4.74
CA GLU A 243 -1.59 -6.60 -5.23
C GLU A 243 -2.63 -7.48 -5.92
N ALA A 244 -3.72 -7.76 -5.20
CA ALA A 244 -4.81 -8.58 -5.69
C ALA A 244 -6.16 -7.99 -5.23
N ASN A 245 -6.78 -7.18 -6.09
CA ASN A 245 -8.12 -6.65 -5.84
C ASN A 245 -9.18 -7.68 -6.25
N VAL A 246 -9.38 -8.70 -5.43
CA VAL A 246 -10.30 -9.82 -5.66
C VAL A 246 -11.47 -9.81 -4.68
N VAL A 247 -12.52 -10.60 -4.93
CA VAL A 247 -13.65 -10.71 -4.01
C VAL A 247 -13.25 -11.49 -2.75
N PRO A 248 -13.86 -11.21 -1.59
CA PRO A 248 -13.46 -11.84 -0.32
C PRO A 248 -13.39 -13.37 -0.35
N LYS A 249 -14.32 -14.02 -1.04
CA LYS A 249 -14.37 -15.50 -1.18
C LYS A 249 -13.14 -16.10 -1.89
N GLU A 250 -12.38 -15.31 -2.63
CA GLU A 250 -11.18 -15.75 -3.37
C GLU A 250 -9.89 -15.55 -2.56
N ASN A 251 -9.92 -14.74 -1.49
CA ASN A 251 -8.74 -14.36 -0.74
C ASN A 251 -7.91 -15.57 -0.25
N LEU A 252 -8.58 -16.60 0.26
CA LEU A 252 -7.90 -17.81 0.76
C LEU A 252 -7.11 -18.53 -0.34
N GLN A 253 -7.57 -18.45 -1.60
CA GLN A 253 -6.84 -19.05 -2.71
C GLN A 253 -5.49 -18.35 -2.95
N TYR A 254 -5.41 -17.04 -2.71
CA TYR A 254 -4.15 -16.29 -2.83
C TYR A 254 -3.21 -16.51 -1.64
N PHE A 255 -3.74 -16.63 -0.44
CA PHE A 255 -2.92 -17.00 0.73
C PHE A 255 -2.50 -18.47 0.70
N GLY A 256 -3.30 -19.35 0.10
CA GLY A 256 -3.21 -20.81 0.22
C GLY A 256 -3.85 -21.29 1.54
N ASP A 257 -4.47 -22.47 1.54
CA ASP A 257 -5.18 -23.01 2.69
C ASP A 257 -4.25 -23.15 3.92
N ASP A 258 -3.01 -23.58 3.68
CA ASP A 258 -1.97 -23.72 4.69
C ASP A 258 -1.04 -22.50 4.78
N GLY A 259 -1.36 -21.40 4.07
CA GLY A 259 -0.52 -20.20 3.97
C GLY A 259 0.74 -20.44 3.14
N ASP A 260 0.68 -21.29 2.14
CA ASP A 260 1.78 -21.74 1.30
C ASP A 260 1.98 -20.90 0.01
N ARG A 261 1.18 -19.79 -0.14
CA ARG A 261 1.25 -18.88 -1.29
C ARG A 261 1.70 -17.48 -0.85
N MET A 262 0.84 -16.47 -0.87
CA MET A 262 1.21 -15.10 -0.50
C MET A 262 1.26 -14.91 1.03
N GLN A 263 2.29 -14.22 1.53
CA GLN A 263 2.34 -13.84 2.94
C GLN A 263 1.45 -12.66 3.24
N MET A 264 1.39 -11.69 2.34
CA MET A 264 0.60 -10.48 2.52
C MET A 264 -0.20 -10.16 1.26
N MET A 265 -1.35 -9.53 1.46
CA MET A 265 -2.17 -8.97 0.39
C MET A 265 -2.71 -7.61 0.82
N PHE A 266 -2.82 -6.66 -0.11
CA PHE A 266 -3.55 -5.42 0.15
C PHE A 266 -5.05 -5.69 0.32
N ASN A 267 -5.65 -5.13 1.37
CA ASN A 267 -7.09 -5.29 1.62
C ASN A 267 -7.88 -4.17 0.94
N PHE A 268 -8.07 -4.28 -0.37
CA PHE A 268 -8.87 -3.32 -1.15
C PHE A 268 -10.33 -3.28 -0.72
N HIS A 269 -10.89 -4.41 -0.29
CA HIS A 269 -12.28 -4.48 0.14
C HIS A 269 -12.54 -3.63 1.39
N VAL A 270 -11.68 -3.75 2.39
CA VAL A 270 -11.73 -2.88 3.59
C VAL A 270 -11.40 -1.44 3.25
N ASN A 271 -10.44 -1.18 2.35
CA ASN A 271 -10.09 0.18 1.93
C ASN A 271 -11.29 0.94 1.34
N GLN A 272 -12.01 0.33 0.40
CA GLN A 272 -13.18 0.96 -0.21
C GLN A 272 -14.32 1.21 0.81
N ALA A 273 -14.57 0.22 1.69
CA ALA A 273 -15.57 0.36 2.76
C ALA A 273 -15.17 1.45 3.78
N LEU A 274 -13.88 1.61 4.06
CA LEU A 274 -13.34 2.66 4.91
C LEU A 274 -13.62 4.06 4.33
N PHE A 275 -13.38 4.27 3.03
CA PHE A 275 -13.69 5.55 2.40
C PHE A 275 -15.18 5.85 2.38
N TYR A 276 -16.02 4.82 2.21
CA TYR A 276 -17.46 5.01 2.35
C TYR A 276 -17.84 5.38 3.79
N ALA A 277 -17.26 4.75 4.80
CA ALA A 277 -17.51 5.10 6.20
C ALA A 277 -17.08 6.54 6.51
N LEU A 278 -15.90 6.97 6.04
CA LEU A 278 -15.41 8.35 6.18
C LEU A 278 -16.31 9.39 5.48
N ALA A 279 -16.97 9.00 4.38
CA ALA A 279 -17.87 9.89 3.63
C ALA A 279 -19.28 9.98 4.25
N SER A 280 -19.76 8.90 4.87
CA SER A 280 -21.15 8.76 5.32
C SER A 280 -21.35 8.77 6.83
N ALA A 281 -20.26 8.65 7.60
CA ALA A 281 -20.28 8.36 9.04
C ALA A 281 -21.10 7.08 9.38
N ASP A 282 -21.14 6.08 8.46
CA ASP A 282 -21.76 4.78 8.69
C ASP A 282 -20.69 3.68 8.70
N THR A 283 -20.36 3.15 9.87
CA THR A 283 -19.31 2.15 10.06
C THR A 283 -19.74 0.72 9.76
N ARG A 284 -21.04 0.46 9.59
CA ARG A 284 -21.59 -0.90 9.39
C ARG A 284 -21.01 -1.59 8.14
N PRO A 285 -20.90 -0.94 6.96
CA PRO A 285 -20.26 -1.54 5.79
C PRO A 285 -18.77 -1.85 6.02
N LEU A 286 -18.05 -1.00 6.78
CA LEU A 286 -16.66 -1.25 7.14
C LEU A 286 -16.54 -2.46 8.08
N ALA A 287 -17.36 -2.53 9.13
CA ALA A 287 -17.40 -3.67 10.04
C ALA A 287 -17.73 -4.98 9.30
N LYS A 288 -18.66 -4.92 8.32
CA LYS A 288 -18.98 -6.05 7.45
C LYS A 288 -17.77 -6.47 6.62
N ALA A 289 -17.10 -5.55 5.94
CA ALA A 289 -15.92 -5.83 5.10
C ALA A 289 -14.78 -6.44 5.92
N MET A 290 -14.55 -5.95 7.14
CA MET A 290 -13.58 -6.52 8.08
C MET A 290 -13.92 -7.98 8.43
N ASN A 291 -15.19 -8.28 8.69
CA ASN A 291 -15.64 -9.64 8.99
C ASN A 291 -15.54 -10.57 7.77
N GLU A 292 -15.86 -10.11 6.58
CA GLU A 292 -15.73 -10.86 5.32
C GLU A 292 -14.28 -11.19 4.96
N THR A 293 -13.31 -10.41 5.46
CA THR A 293 -11.88 -10.64 5.24
C THR A 293 -11.15 -11.15 6.50
N ARG A 294 -11.91 -11.64 7.49
CA ARG A 294 -11.34 -12.12 8.76
C ARG A 294 -10.51 -13.40 8.59
N GLU A 295 -11.00 -14.32 7.78
CA GLU A 295 -10.35 -15.60 7.59
C GLU A 295 -9.08 -15.46 6.78
N ARG A 296 -7.97 -15.93 7.35
CA ARG A 296 -6.67 -16.05 6.72
C ARG A 296 -5.81 -17.06 7.47
N PRO A 297 -4.83 -17.70 6.84
CA PRO A 297 -3.85 -18.53 7.54
C PRO A 297 -3.11 -17.73 8.62
N GLN A 298 -2.60 -18.40 9.64
CA GLN A 298 -1.82 -17.73 10.71
C GLN A 298 -0.58 -17.00 10.16
N THR A 299 0.00 -17.50 9.08
CA THR A 299 1.11 -16.87 8.36
C THR A 299 0.66 -15.77 7.40
N GLY A 300 -0.62 -15.64 7.12
CA GLY A 300 -1.18 -14.60 6.25
C GLY A 300 -1.37 -13.25 6.97
N GLN A 301 -1.23 -12.14 6.27
CA GLN A 301 -1.50 -10.80 6.81
C GLN A 301 -2.07 -9.86 5.75
N TRP A 302 -2.95 -8.97 6.17
CA TRP A 302 -3.45 -7.89 5.34
C TRP A 302 -2.51 -6.68 5.36
N GLY A 303 -2.28 -6.07 4.21
CA GLY A 303 -1.75 -4.72 4.09
C GLY A 303 -2.90 -3.71 4.11
N ILE A 304 -2.93 -2.85 5.11
CA ILE A 304 -3.96 -1.83 5.29
C ILE A 304 -3.38 -0.49 4.87
N PHE A 305 -4.10 0.23 4.03
CA PHE A 305 -3.65 1.53 3.50
C PHE A 305 -4.84 2.49 3.35
N LEU A 306 -4.56 3.78 3.30
CA LEU A 306 -5.52 4.81 2.89
C LEU A 306 -5.34 5.14 1.42
N ARG A 307 -4.21 5.73 1.09
CA ARG A 307 -3.82 6.05 -0.29
C ARG A 307 -2.51 5.37 -0.65
N ASN A 308 -2.34 5.07 -1.92
CA ASN A 308 -1.10 4.62 -2.52
C ASN A 308 -0.74 5.53 -3.71
N HIS A 309 0.11 5.11 -4.61
CA HIS A 309 0.55 5.84 -5.81
C HIS A 309 -0.49 5.83 -6.95
N ASP A 310 -1.51 4.97 -6.85
CA ASP A 310 -2.59 4.85 -7.83
C ASP A 310 -3.84 5.63 -7.41
N GLU A 311 -4.87 5.61 -8.24
CA GLU A 311 -6.18 6.12 -7.88
C GLU A 311 -6.77 5.34 -6.70
N LEU A 312 -7.64 5.99 -5.92
CA LEU A 312 -8.50 5.29 -4.98
C LEU A 312 -9.57 4.54 -5.77
N ASP A 313 -9.41 3.24 -5.94
CA ASP A 313 -10.39 2.40 -6.63
C ASP A 313 -11.66 2.21 -5.78
N LEU A 314 -12.82 2.55 -6.35
CA LEU A 314 -14.14 2.42 -5.73
C LEU A 314 -15.03 1.42 -6.49
N GLY A 315 -14.44 0.62 -7.36
CA GLY A 315 -15.16 -0.26 -8.30
C GLY A 315 -16.02 -1.34 -7.64
N ARG A 316 -15.75 -1.70 -6.37
CA ARG A 316 -16.55 -2.69 -5.63
C ARG A 316 -17.67 -2.10 -4.79
N LEU A 317 -17.70 -0.79 -4.61
CA LEU A 317 -18.83 -0.12 -3.96
C LEU A 317 -20.06 -0.16 -4.87
N THR A 318 -21.23 -0.22 -4.26
CA THR A 318 -22.47 0.02 -4.99
C THR A 318 -22.46 1.44 -5.56
N GLU A 319 -23.24 1.68 -6.62
CA GLU A 319 -23.32 3.00 -7.26
C GLU A 319 -23.64 4.10 -6.24
N LYS A 320 -24.61 3.86 -5.35
CA LYS A 320 -24.99 4.81 -4.30
C LYS A 320 -23.82 5.13 -3.35
N GLN A 321 -23.06 4.11 -2.96
CA GLN A 321 -21.91 4.28 -2.07
C GLN A 321 -20.78 5.01 -2.78
N ARG A 322 -20.50 4.66 -4.05
CA ARG A 322 -19.48 5.31 -4.86
C ARG A 322 -19.78 6.77 -5.08
N GLN A 323 -21.03 7.13 -5.38
CA GLN A 323 -21.46 8.53 -5.52
C GLN A 323 -21.33 9.31 -4.21
N ALA A 324 -21.59 8.70 -3.06
CA ALA A 324 -21.36 9.34 -1.77
C ALA A 324 -19.88 9.66 -1.54
N VAL A 325 -18.98 8.74 -1.90
CA VAL A 325 -17.53 8.94 -1.80
C VAL A 325 -17.05 10.01 -2.80
N PHE A 326 -17.52 9.99 -4.05
CA PHE A 326 -17.22 11.04 -5.03
C PHE A 326 -17.67 12.42 -4.53
N SER A 327 -18.90 12.55 -4.06
CA SER A 327 -19.43 13.82 -3.55
C SER A 327 -18.63 14.36 -2.36
N ALA A 328 -18.09 13.48 -1.51
CA ALA A 328 -17.33 13.88 -0.34
C ALA A 328 -15.86 14.21 -0.63
N PHE A 329 -15.21 13.48 -1.56
CA PHE A 329 -13.75 13.49 -1.68
C PHE A 329 -13.21 13.81 -3.08
N GLY A 330 -14.03 13.73 -4.09
CA GLY A 330 -13.67 14.02 -5.47
C GLY A 330 -14.87 14.46 -6.30
N PRO A 331 -15.56 15.60 -5.91
CA PRO A 331 -16.80 16.02 -6.57
C PRO A 331 -16.59 16.45 -8.03
N ASP A 332 -15.43 17.00 -8.33
CA ASP A 332 -15.15 17.52 -9.67
C ASP A 332 -14.56 16.42 -10.58
N LYS A 333 -14.84 16.51 -11.87
CA LYS A 333 -14.42 15.47 -12.84
C LYS A 333 -12.92 15.33 -12.98
N ASP A 334 -12.16 16.40 -12.83
CA ASP A 334 -10.69 16.40 -12.83
C ASP A 334 -10.07 15.71 -11.60
N MET A 335 -10.85 15.50 -10.54
CA MET A 335 -10.48 14.71 -9.37
C MET A 335 -10.72 13.22 -9.54
N GLN A 336 -11.44 12.81 -10.59
CA GLN A 336 -11.86 11.44 -10.85
C GLN A 336 -11.02 10.81 -11.95
N LEU A 337 -10.90 9.46 -11.94
CA LEU A 337 -10.16 8.71 -12.93
C LEU A 337 -10.84 7.37 -13.21
N TYR A 338 -10.85 6.93 -14.48
CA TYR A 338 -11.36 5.64 -14.95
C TYR A 338 -12.81 5.33 -14.54
N ASP A 339 -13.67 6.35 -14.40
CA ASP A 339 -15.08 6.27 -13.99
C ASP A 339 -15.35 5.59 -12.63
N ARG A 340 -14.31 5.17 -11.91
CA ARG A 340 -14.41 4.44 -10.64
C ARG A 340 -13.43 4.88 -9.56
N GLY A 341 -12.51 5.78 -9.86
CA GLY A 341 -11.42 6.14 -8.97
C GLY A 341 -11.32 7.62 -8.68
N ILE A 342 -10.60 7.97 -7.59
CA ILE A 342 -10.23 9.33 -7.22
C ILE A 342 -8.71 9.45 -7.24
N ARG A 343 -8.20 10.47 -7.95
CA ARG A 343 -6.77 10.73 -8.11
C ARG A 343 -6.21 11.79 -7.15
N ARG A 344 -6.67 11.82 -5.91
CA ARG A 344 -6.27 12.80 -4.91
C ARG A 344 -5.45 12.21 -3.77
N ARG A 345 -4.64 13.03 -3.09
CA ARG A 345 -4.06 12.70 -1.79
C ARG A 345 -5.08 12.87 -0.66
N LEU A 346 -4.84 12.22 0.48
CA LEU A 346 -5.80 12.21 1.59
C LEU A 346 -6.03 13.59 2.20
N ALA A 347 -4.98 14.39 2.39
CA ALA A 347 -5.12 15.68 3.05
C ALA A 347 -6.11 16.62 2.33
N PRO A 348 -6.02 16.85 1.01
CA PRO A 348 -7.04 17.64 0.31
C PRO A 348 -8.41 16.95 0.25
N MET A 349 -8.50 15.62 0.21
CA MET A 349 -9.79 14.90 0.29
C MET A 349 -10.54 15.21 1.59
N LEU A 350 -9.82 15.40 2.70
CA LEU A 350 -10.38 15.70 4.02
C LEU A 350 -10.41 17.21 4.33
N GLY A 351 -10.14 18.06 3.31
CA GLY A 351 -10.17 19.52 3.44
C GLY A 351 -9.05 20.09 4.32
N GLY A 352 -7.97 19.36 4.55
CA GLY A 352 -6.87 19.75 5.43
C GLY A 352 -7.24 19.76 6.93
N ASP A 353 -8.43 19.29 7.31
CA ASP A 353 -8.82 19.20 8.73
C ASP A 353 -7.95 18.14 9.45
N THR A 354 -7.07 18.62 10.30
CA THR A 354 -6.13 17.78 11.07
C THR A 354 -6.84 16.74 11.94
N ARG A 355 -8.05 17.03 12.47
CA ARG A 355 -8.81 16.05 13.27
C ARG A 355 -9.27 14.88 12.40
N ARG A 356 -9.79 15.19 11.19
CA ARG A 356 -10.19 14.16 10.21
C ARG A 356 -9.00 13.35 9.71
N LEU A 357 -7.85 13.99 9.48
CA LEU A 357 -6.61 13.30 9.12
C LEU A 357 -6.15 12.36 10.23
N LYS A 358 -6.07 12.84 11.46
CA LYS A 358 -5.70 12.01 12.62
C LYS A 358 -6.66 10.84 12.81
N LEU A 359 -7.98 11.04 12.67
CA LEU A 359 -8.97 9.97 12.70
C LEU A 359 -8.71 8.92 11.61
N ALA A 360 -8.54 9.35 10.35
CA ALA A 360 -8.34 8.44 9.23
C ALA A 360 -7.06 7.60 9.38
N TYR A 361 -5.95 8.22 9.81
CA TYR A 361 -4.71 7.49 10.08
C TYR A 361 -4.83 6.61 11.32
N SER A 362 -5.52 7.04 12.39
CA SER A 362 -5.79 6.18 13.54
C SER A 362 -6.57 4.92 13.13
N LEU A 363 -7.56 5.04 12.23
CA LEU A 363 -8.24 3.89 11.62
C LEU A 363 -7.25 3.00 10.86
N MET A 364 -6.42 3.56 9.97
CA MET A 364 -5.42 2.78 9.22
C MET A 364 -4.48 2.00 10.15
N TYR A 365 -3.98 2.63 11.20
CA TYR A 365 -3.07 1.98 12.16
C TYR A 365 -3.75 0.93 13.02
N SER A 366 -5.07 1.00 13.19
CA SER A 366 -5.83 0.11 14.08
C SER A 366 -6.64 -0.97 13.37
N LEU A 367 -6.90 -0.87 12.08
CA LEU A 367 -7.59 -1.93 11.33
C LEU A 367 -6.77 -3.24 11.30
N PRO A 368 -7.43 -4.43 11.22
CA PRO A 368 -6.76 -5.74 11.33
C PRO A 368 -5.75 -5.97 10.20
N GLY A 369 -4.49 -5.69 10.44
CA GLY A 369 -3.44 -5.85 9.45
C GLY A 369 -2.18 -5.03 9.75
N THR A 370 -1.35 -4.93 8.74
CA THR A 370 -0.09 -4.17 8.74
C THR A 370 -0.31 -2.87 7.98
N PRO A 371 -0.14 -1.70 8.61
CA PRO A 371 -0.32 -0.43 7.95
C PRO A 371 0.76 -0.17 6.89
N VAL A 372 0.32 0.37 5.76
CA VAL A 372 1.17 0.81 4.66
C VAL A 372 0.93 2.30 4.43
N LEU A 373 1.92 3.10 4.81
CA LEU A 373 1.91 4.56 4.71
C LEU A 373 2.62 4.98 3.42
N ARG A 374 2.10 5.98 2.73
CA ARG A 374 2.76 6.56 1.56
C ARG A 374 3.59 7.77 1.96
N TYR A 375 4.74 7.98 1.29
CA TYR A 375 5.57 9.16 1.52
C TYR A 375 4.79 10.47 1.40
N GLY A 376 5.05 11.39 2.31
CA GLY A 376 4.39 12.69 2.38
C GLY A 376 3.04 12.69 3.10
N ASP A 377 2.43 11.53 3.32
CA ASP A 377 1.18 11.42 4.08
C ASP A 377 1.39 11.78 5.55
N GLU A 378 2.57 11.46 6.11
CA GLU A 378 2.95 11.78 7.48
C GLU A 378 3.05 13.28 7.77
N ILE A 379 3.20 14.10 6.74
CA ILE A 379 3.19 15.57 6.87
C ILE A 379 1.92 16.21 6.30
N GLY A 380 0.99 15.41 5.78
CA GLY A 380 -0.24 15.90 5.17
C GLY A 380 -0.04 16.60 3.83
N MET A 381 0.86 16.09 2.97
CA MET A 381 1.05 16.62 1.62
C MET A 381 -0.23 16.66 0.81
N GLY A 382 -0.35 17.70 -0.02
CA GLY A 382 -1.43 17.84 -0.99
C GLY A 382 -1.19 17.15 -2.32
N ASP A 383 -2.02 17.49 -3.29
CA ASP A 383 -1.92 17.06 -4.68
C ASP A 383 -1.88 18.27 -5.63
N ASP A 384 -1.40 18.06 -6.86
CA ASP A 384 -1.41 19.05 -7.95
C ASP A 384 -2.29 18.53 -9.10
N LEU A 385 -3.55 18.92 -9.13
CA LEU A 385 -4.53 18.47 -10.13
C LEU A 385 -4.22 18.94 -11.56
N ALA A 386 -3.31 19.90 -11.76
CA ALA A 386 -2.85 20.30 -13.08
C ALA A 386 -2.01 19.22 -13.78
N LEU A 387 -1.41 18.31 -13.00
CA LEU A 387 -0.68 17.17 -13.54
C LEU A 387 -1.65 16.10 -14.05
N GLU A 388 -1.27 15.44 -15.14
CA GLU A 388 -2.10 14.43 -15.77
C GLU A 388 -2.18 13.13 -14.93
N GLU A 389 -3.28 12.43 -15.05
CA GLU A 389 -3.56 11.11 -14.47
C GLU A 389 -3.18 11.03 -12.98
N ARG A 390 -2.37 10.04 -12.60
CA ARG A 390 -1.93 9.76 -11.22
C ARG A 390 -0.79 10.66 -10.75
N ASN A 391 -0.12 11.38 -11.66
CA ASN A 391 1.03 12.24 -11.35
C ASN A 391 0.66 13.37 -10.38
N CYS A 392 -0.60 13.80 -10.39
CA CYS A 392 -1.10 14.81 -9.44
C CYS A 392 -0.83 14.44 -7.96
N ALA A 393 -0.79 13.17 -7.64
CA ALA A 393 -0.53 12.66 -6.31
C ALA A 393 0.92 12.15 -6.13
N ARG A 394 1.78 12.22 -7.14
CA ARG A 394 3.16 11.70 -7.15
C ARG A 394 4.24 12.79 -7.07
N THR A 395 3.85 14.00 -6.66
CA THR A 395 4.75 15.16 -6.54
C THR A 395 5.90 14.90 -5.58
N PRO A 396 7.06 15.59 -5.75
CA PRO A 396 8.22 15.38 -4.89
C PRO A 396 7.97 15.69 -3.41
N MET A 397 8.71 15.01 -2.54
CA MET A 397 8.65 15.17 -1.09
C MET A 397 9.07 16.58 -0.66
N GLN A 398 8.34 17.17 0.29
CA GLN A 398 8.52 18.51 0.81
C GLN A 398 9.35 18.48 2.11
N TRP A 399 10.66 18.75 2.00
CA TRP A 399 11.58 18.65 3.14
C TRP A 399 11.73 19.93 3.94
N SER A 400 11.70 21.08 3.27
CA SER A 400 11.94 22.39 3.89
C SER A 400 11.28 23.52 3.10
N THR A 401 11.51 24.76 3.56
CA THR A 401 11.09 25.98 2.85
C THR A 401 12.13 26.44 1.80
N GLU A 402 13.18 25.67 1.55
CA GLU A 402 14.14 25.95 0.48
C GLU A 402 13.50 25.76 -0.90
N PRO A 403 14.11 26.33 -1.97
CA PRO A 403 13.59 26.13 -3.33
C PRO A 403 13.30 24.66 -3.63
N HIS A 404 12.23 24.42 -4.37
CA HIS A 404 11.71 23.08 -4.66
C HIS A 404 11.45 22.23 -3.39
N GLY A 405 11.05 22.88 -2.28
CA GLY A 405 10.78 22.18 -1.02
C GLY A 405 12.00 21.49 -0.42
N GLY A 406 13.22 21.82 -0.84
CA GLY A 406 14.44 21.14 -0.43
C GLY A 406 14.60 19.74 -1.03
N PHE A 407 13.81 19.38 -2.04
CA PHE A 407 13.92 18.10 -2.75
C PHE A 407 15.17 18.05 -3.63
N THR A 408 15.42 19.11 -4.40
CA THR A 408 16.54 19.22 -5.35
C THR A 408 17.19 20.60 -5.30
N LYS A 409 18.44 20.69 -5.77
CA LYS A 409 19.15 21.93 -6.07
C LYS A 409 19.18 22.26 -7.57
N ALA A 410 18.61 21.38 -8.41
CA ALA A 410 18.48 21.65 -9.84
C ALA A 410 17.55 22.84 -10.10
N GLU A 411 17.69 23.44 -11.26
CA GLU A 411 16.80 24.51 -11.72
C GLU A 411 15.35 23.99 -11.91
N LYS A 412 15.21 22.72 -12.35
CA LYS A 412 13.92 22.09 -12.62
C LYS A 412 13.86 20.68 -12.04
N PRO A 413 12.91 20.38 -11.16
CA PRO A 413 12.65 19.02 -10.68
C PRO A 413 11.95 18.18 -11.76
N VAL A 414 12.04 16.86 -11.64
CA VAL A 414 11.39 15.86 -12.51
C VAL A 414 9.88 16.04 -12.60
N LEU A 415 9.23 16.33 -11.48
CA LEU A 415 7.86 16.77 -11.36
C LEU A 415 7.80 18.05 -10.53
N PRO A 416 6.82 18.94 -10.75
CA PRO A 416 6.65 20.14 -9.94
C PRO A 416 6.48 19.78 -8.46
N VAL A 417 7.15 20.49 -7.58
CA VAL A 417 6.85 20.51 -6.15
C VAL A 417 5.64 21.43 -5.94
N ILE A 418 4.76 21.07 -5.01
CA ILE A 418 3.57 21.90 -4.76
C ILE A 418 3.99 23.22 -4.13
N GLU A 419 3.72 24.32 -4.83
CA GLU A 419 4.00 25.69 -4.42
C GLU A 419 2.70 26.46 -4.17
N GLY A 420 2.71 27.28 -3.14
CA GLY A 420 1.55 28.11 -2.78
C GLY A 420 0.35 27.33 -2.27
N GLY A 421 -0.70 28.08 -1.87
CA GLY A 421 -1.89 27.48 -1.29
C GLY A 421 -1.63 26.77 0.04
N PRO A 422 -2.63 26.08 0.59
CA PRO A 422 -2.52 25.48 1.92
C PRO A 422 -1.59 24.27 2.00
N TYR A 423 -1.21 23.67 0.86
CA TYR A 423 -0.38 22.48 0.77
C TYR A 423 1.01 22.73 0.16
N GLY A 424 1.33 23.99 -0.20
CA GLY A 424 2.63 24.36 -0.70
C GLY A 424 3.74 24.08 0.32
N PHE A 425 4.95 23.81 -0.18
CA PHE A 425 6.09 23.47 0.68
C PHE A 425 6.45 24.59 1.68
N GLU A 426 5.99 25.82 1.46
CA GLU A 426 6.14 26.92 2.39
C GLU A 426 5.39 26.68 3.71
N HIS A 427 4.30 25.91 3.65
CA HIS A 427 3.42 25.59 4.77
C HIS A 427 3.50 24.15 5.24
N VAL A 428 3.64 23.20 4.29
CA VAL A 428 3.69 21.77 4.56
C VAL A 428 5.06 21.24 4.24
N ASN A 429 5.91 21.07 5.25
CA ASN A 429 7.25 20.50 5.08
C ASN A 429 7.76 19.83 6.35
N VAL A 430 8.71 18.91 6.19
CA VAL A 430 9.30 18.14 7.29
C VAL A 430 9.99 19.03 8.31
N ALA A 431 10.79 20.02 7.86
CA ALA A 431 11.61 20.83 8.77
C ALA A 431 10.77 21.70 9.71
N ALA A 432 9.66 22.27 9.23
CA ALA A 432 8.73 23.03 10.04
C ALA A 432 7.99 22.13 11.03
N GLN A 433 7.44 21.01 10.55
CA GLN A 433 6.67 20.09 11.38
C GLN A 433 7.50 19.39 12.45
N ARG A 434 8.79 19.15 12.23
CA ARG A 434 9.68 18.58 13.26
C ARG A 434 9.79 19.48 14.50
N ARG A 435 9.59 20.79 14.37
CA ARG A 435 9.66 21.78 15.45
C ARG A 435 8.34 22.00 16.17
N ASP A 436 7.24 21.51 15.62
CA ASP A 436 5.89 21.62 16.19
C ASP A 436 5.47 20.27 16.77
N ALA A 437 5.38 20.17 18.10
CA ALA A 437 5.00 18.94 18.80
C ALA A 437 3.62 18.40 18.40
N GLU A 438 2.70 19.29 18.00
CA GLU A 438 1.33 18.94 17.62
C GLU A 438 1.14 18.68 16.10
N SER A 439 2.22 18.80 15.32
CA SER A 439 2.21 18.57 13.88
C SER A 439 1.77 17.14 13.52
N MET A 440 1.33 16.97 12.26
CA MET A 440 1.01 15.65 11.71
C MET A 440 2.22 14.71 11.75
N LEU A 441 3.43 15.19 11.47
CA LEU A 441 4.65 14.40 11.50
C LEU A 441 4.92 13.83 12.89
N ASN A 442 4.94 14.68 13.91
CA ASN A 442 5.23 14.25 15.28
C ASN A 442 4.09 13.38 15.85
N TRP A 443 2.85 13.66 15.46
CA TRP A 443 1.71 12.80 15.78
C TRP A 443 1.84 11.43 15.10
N THR A 444 2.20 11.37 13.83
CA THR A 444 2.39 10.12 13.08
C THR A 444 3.50 9.27 13.70
N GLU A 445 4.61 9.89 14.13
CA GLU A 445 5.70 9.22 14.84
C GLU A 445 5.20 8.56 16.14
N ARG A 446 4.40 9.30 16.95
CA ARG A 446 3.78 8.74 18.17
C ARG A 446 2.84 7.57 17.85
N MET A 447 2.00 7.71 16.83
CA MET A 447 1.06 6.66 16.41
C MET A 447 1.76 5.39 15.92
N ILE A 448 2.83 5.52 15.14
CA ILE A 448 3.64 4.38 14.70
C ILE A 448 4.27 3.66 15.90
N ARG A 449 4.79 4.40 16.87
CA ARG A 449 5.34 3.82 18.10
C ARG A 449 4.26 3.06 18.87
N MET A 450 3.11 3.69 19.12
CA MET A 450 1.97 3.07 19.80
C MET A 450 1.47 1.82 19.06
N ARG A 451 1.37 1.87 17.73
CA ARG A 451 0.98 0.71 16.90
C ARG A 451 1.95 -0.47 17.09
N LYS A 452 3.24 -0.21 17.13
CA LYS A 452 4.27 -1.24 17.36
C LYS A 452 4.23 -1.81 18.77
N GLU A 453 3.76 -1.03 19.73
CA GLU A 453 3.56 -1.44 21.12
C GLU A 453 2.23 -2.17 21.37
N ALA A 454 1.34 -2.21 20.38
CA ALA A 454 0.08 -2.94 20.40
C ALA A 454 0.10 -4.14 19.42
N PRO A 455 0.91 -5.18 19.68
CA PRO A 455 1.04 -6.33 18.79
C PRO A 455 -0.29 -7.11 18.63
N GLU A 456 -1.23 -6.92 19.56
CA GLU A 456 -2.57 -7.51 19.51
C GLU A 456 -3.26 -7.20 18.19
N ILE A 457 -3.06 -6.02 17.60
CA ILE A 457 -3.68 -5.62 16.32
C ILE A 457 -3.17 -6.46 15.15
N GLY A 458 -1.86 -6.75 15.14
CA GLY A 458 -1.23 -7.52 14.06
C GLY A 458 -1.34 -9.03 14.20
N TRP A 459 -1.36 -9.54 15.43
CA TRP A 459 -1.31 -10.96 15.76
C TRP A 459 -2.62 -11.54 16.27
N GLY A 460 -3.45 -10.70 16.90
CA GLY A 460 -4.63 -11.11 17.63
C GLY A 460 -5.85 -11.38 16.75
N SER A 461 -6.85 -11.93 17.40
CA SER A 461 -8.22 -11.95 16.87
C SER A 461 -8.90 -10.63 17.20
N PHE A 462 -9.78 -10.17 16.32
CA PHE A 462 -10.56 -8.96 16.56
C PHE A 462 -12.06 -9.23 16.68
N SER A 463 -12.76 -8.35 17.38
CA SER A 463 -14.21 -8.25 17.40
C SER A 463 -14.64 -6.79 17.31
N VAL A 464 -15.77 -6.55 16.64
CA VAL A 464 -16.43 -5.25 16.63
C VAL A 464 -17.38 -5.19 17.80
N LEU A 465 -17.30 -4.13 18.60
CA LEU A 465 -18.12 -3.90 19.78
C LEU A 465 -19.33 -3.03 19.42
N ASP A 466 -20.47 -3.31 20.04
CA ASP A 466 -21.66 -2.46 19.91
C ASP A 466 -21.57 -1.28 20.89
N CYS A 467 -21.56 -0.09 20.37
CA CYS A 467 -21.52 1.17 21.14
C CYS A 467 -22.85 1.95 21.09
N GLY A 468 -23.88 1.41 20.41
CA GLY A 468 -25.19 2.05 20.29
C GLY A 468 -25.28 3.13 19.22
N ASP A 469 -24.22 3.46 18.51
CA ASP A 469 -24.19 4.44 17.42
C ASP A 469 -23.52 3.88 16.18
N THR A 470 -24.13 4.06 15.00
CA THR A 470 -23.65 3.52 13.72
C THR A 470 -22.46 4.27 13.12
N GLY A 471 -22.18 5.47 13.58
CA GLY A 471 -21.01 6.27 13.16
C GLY A 471 -19.81 6.09 14.08
N VAL A 472 -19.93 5.24 15.11
CA VAL A 472 -18.82 4.89 15.98
C VAL A 472 -18.35 3.47 15.68
N LEU A 473 -17.05 3.32 15.38
CA LEU A 473 -16.40 2.03 15.24
C LEU A 473 -15.60 1.73 16.50
N ALA A 474 -16.01 0.71 17.24
CA ALA A 474 -15.23 0.19 18.36
C ALA A 474 -14.78 -1.24 18.06
N MET A 475 -13.51 -1.50 18.30
CA MET A 475 -12.86 -2.78 18.03
C MET A 475 -12.10 -3.25 19.26
N ARG A 476 -12.17 -4.56 19.54
CA ARG A 476 -11.32 -5.21 20.52
C ARG A 476 -10.40 -6.20 19.82
N TYR A 477 -9.14 -6.22 20.25
CA TYR A 477 -8.13 -7.18 19.83
C TYR A 477 -7.64 -7.99 21.03
N ASP A 478 -7.60 -9.31 20.87
CA ASP A 478 -7.16 -10.24 21.91
C ASP A 478 -5.94 -11.02 21.45
N TRP A 479 -4.85 -11.00 22.25
CA TRP A 479 -3.65 -11.79 21.99
C TRP A 479 -2.90 -12.08 23.29
N ARG A 480 -2.57 -13.36 23.56
CA ARG A 480 -1.78 -13.80 24.73
C ARG A 480 -2.26 -13.23 26.07
N ASN A 481 -3.54 -13.30 26.33
CA ASN A 481 -4.20 -12.77 27.55
C ASN A 481 -4.15 -11.24 27.69
N ASN A 482 -3.78 -10.51 26.66
CA ASN A 482 -3.87 -9.05 26.59
C ASN A 482 -4.98 -8.65 25.65
N ALA A 483 -5.62 -7.53 25.93
CA ALA A 483 -6.63 -6.96 25.06
C ALA A 483 -6.39 -5.46 24.86
N VAL A 484 -6.66 -5.00 23.62
CA VAL A 484 -6.66 -3.60 23.25
C VAL A 484 -8.03 -3.26 22.71
N VAL A 485 -8.61 -2.14 23.18
CA VAL A 485 -9.91 -1.61 22.71
C VAL A 485 -9.66 -0.27 22.04
N ILE A 486 -10.15 -0.14 20.81
CA ILE A 486 -9.92 1.07 20.01
C ILE A 486 -11.26 1.57 19.50
N ILE A 487 -11.52 2.87 19.67
CA ILE A 487 -12.80 3.50 19.38
C ILE A 487 -12.56 4.70 18.48
N HIS A 488 -13.41 4.87 17.46
CA HIS A 488 -13.37 5.98 16.51
C HIS A 488 -14.76 6.57 16.31
N ASN A 489 -14.91 7.85 16.51
CA ASN A 489 -16.11 8.61 16.19
C ASN A 489 -15.95 9.28 14.81
N LEU A 490 -16.72 8.84 13.82
CA LEU A 490 -16.68 9.36 12.46
C LEU A 490 -17.62 10.57 12.26
N HIS A 491 -18.40 10.93 13.27
CA HIS A 491 -19.26 12.12 13.21
C HIS A 491 -18.48 13.41 13.43
N ASP A 492 -19.05 14.50 12.92
CA ASP A 492 -18.61 15.88 13.12
C ASP A 492 -19.14 16.51 14.43
N LYS A 493 -19.74 15.67 15.29
CA LYS A 493 -20.31 16.04 16.59
C LYS A 493 -19.85 15.05 17.67
N PRO A 494 -19.86 15.47 18.95
CA PRO A 494 -19.60 14.54 20.04
C PRO A 494 -20.70 13.48 20.12
N VAL A 495 -20.33 12.27 20.54
CA VAL A 495 -21.24 11.13 20.70
C VAL A 495 -21.06 10.51 22.08
N ASP A 496 -22.17 10.35 22.80
CA ASP A 496 -22.21 9.55 24.04
C ASP A 496 -22.29 8.07 23.67
N ILE A 497 -21.35 7.29 24.18
CA ILE A 497 -21.31 5.83 23.93
C ILE A 497 -21.33 5.07 25.24
N SER A 498 -21.89 3.87 25.17
CA SER A 498 -21.88 2.90 26.27
C SER A 498 -21.56 1.51 25.70
N PHE A 499 -20.51 0.87 26.17
CA PHE A 499 -20.09 -0.44 25.69
C PHE A 499 -19.53 -1.33 26.79
N ASP A 500 -19.63 -2.65 26.59
CA ASP A 500 -18.93 -3.67 27.37
C ASP A 500 -17.71 -4.14 26.55
N PRO A 501 -16.49 -4.03 27.07
CA PRO A 501 -15.30 -4.53 26.37
C PRO A 501 -15.26 -6.07 26.30
N GLY A 502 -16.08 -6.78 27.09
CA GLY A 502 -16.21 -8.24 27.03
C GLY A 502 -14.98 -9.00 27.53
N VAL A 503 -14.14 -8.41 28.39
CA VAL A 503 -12.89 -9.00 28.93
C VAL A 503 -12.97 -9.30 30.44
N GLY A 504 -14.16 -9.36 30.99
CA GLY A 504 -14.41 -9.68 32.40
C GLY A 504 -13.76 -8.68 33.37
N GLU A 505 -13.22 -9.16 34.48
CA GLU A 505 -12.61 -8.29 35.51
C GLU A 505 -11.44 -7.45 34.97
N SER A 506 -10.68 -7.95 33.98
CA SER A 506 -9.61 -7.19 33.34
C SER A 506 -10.13 -5.96 32.58
N GLY A 507 -11.40 -5.94 32.20
CA GLY A 507 -12.06 -4.85 31.50
C GLY A 507 -12.67 -3.80 32.42
N ARG A 508 -12.55 -3.93 33.74
CA ARG A 508 -13.09 -2.91 34.66
C ARG A 508 -12.35 -1.57 34.60
N VAL A 509 -11.10 -1.61 34.18
CA VAL A 509 -10.29 -0.40 33.94
C VAL A 509 -9.67 -0.51 32.55
N LEU A 510 -9.90 0.51 31.74
CA LEU A 510 -9.28 0.71 30.44
C LEU A 510 -8.27 1.84 30.58
N ILE A 511 -6.99 1.53 30.37
CA ILE A 511 -5.89 2.49 30.43
C ILE A 511 -5.69 3.09 29.05
N ASP A 512 -5.80 4.41 28.95
CA ASP A 512 -5.54 5.11 27.69
C ASP A 512 -4.04 5.04 27.34
N ILE A 513 -3.74 4.66 26.12
CA ILE A 513 -2.36 4.54 25.62
C ILE A 513 -2.03 5.59 24.55
N ALA A 514 -3.00 6.46 24.22
CA ALA A 514 -2.82 7.59 23.29
C ALA A 514 -2.54 8.89 24.07
N ASP A 515 -3.56 9.68 24.34
CA ASP A 515 -3.45 11.00 24.97
C ASP A 515 -4.68 11.35 25.83
N GLY A 516 -5.54 10.40 26.09
CA GLY A 516 -6.82 10.62 26.75
C GLY A 516 -6.81 10.30 28.24
N SER A 517 -7.98 10.04 28.75
CA SER A 517 -8.19 9.66 30.15
C SER A 517 -8.58 8.19 30.23
N ASP A 518 -8.11 7.52 31.28
CA ASP A 518 -8.52 6.17 31.64
C ASP A 518 -10.04 6.11 31.84
N SER A 519 -10.61 4.93 31.60
CA SER A 519 -12.03 4.71 31.79
C SER A 519 -12.26 3.58 32.79
N SER A 520 -13.21 3.80 33.71
CA SER A 520 -13.67 2.78 34.66
C SER A 520 -15.08 2.34 34.32
N ALA A 521 -15.32 1.03 34.39
CA ALA A 521 -16.64 0.47 34.17
C ALA A 521 -17.61 0.79 35.32
N ASP A 522 -18.88 0.91 34.99
CA ASP A 522 -19.97 1.01 35.96
C ASP A 522 -20.24 -0.35 36.66
N GLU A 523 -21.26 -0.38 37.54
CA GLU A 523 -21.66 -1.60 38.27
C GLU A 523 -22.09 -2.75 37.33
N LYS A 524 -22.50 -2.43 36.10
CA LYS A 524 -22.90 -3.40 35.08
C LYS A 524 -21.74 -3.83 34.17
N GLY A 525 -20.52 -3.35 34.43
CA GLY A 525 -19.34 -3.65 33.63
C GLY A 525 -19.27 -2.85 32.33
N ARG A 526 -20.04 -1.77 32.17
CA ARG A 526 -20.05 -0.94 30.96
C ARG A 526 -19.23 0.33 31.16
N HIS A 527 -18.51 0.70 30.10
CA HIS A 527 -17.83 1.99 30.01
C HIS A 527 -18.75 3.01 29.34
N ASN A 528 -18.86 4.19 29.96
CA ASN A 528 -19.67 5.29 29.50
C ASN A 528 -18.77 6.50 29.26
N MET A 529 -18.75 7.05 28.05
CA MET A 529 -17.90 8.18 27.72
C MET A 529 -18.43 8.98 26.54
N VAL A 530 -17.99 10.24 26.44
CA VAL A 530 -18.20 11.10 25.27
C VAL A 530 -16.95 11.01 24.39
N ILE A 531 -17.15 10.75 23.10
CA ILE A 531 -16.07 10.85 22.09
C ILE A 531 -16.29 12.12 21.28
N GLU A 532 -15.29 12.98 21.22
CA GLU A 532 -15.30 14.26 20.51
C GLU A 532 -15.52 14.08 19.01
N PRO A 533 -15.90 15.15 18.27
CA PRO A 533 -16.00 15.12 16.82
C PRO A 533 -14.70 14.64 16.17
N PHE A 534 -14.79 13.62 15.33
CA PHE A 534 -13.62 12.97 14.71
C PHE A 534 -12.59 12.46 15.72
N GLY A 535 -13.02 12.20 16.97
CA GLY A 535 -12.18 11.72 18.06
C GLY A 535 -11.93 10.21 17.99
N TYR A 536 -10.89 9.78 18.68
CA TYR A 536 -10.57 8.36 18.81
C TYR A 536 -9.96 8.09 20.21
N ARG A 537 -10.03 6.82 20.65
CA ARG A 537 -9.41 6.35 21.90
C ARG A 537 -8.73 5.01 21.64
N TRP A 538 -7.57 4.83 22.26
CA TRP A 538 -6.84 3.57 22.26
C TRP A 538 -6.61 3.13 23.71
N TYR A 539 -7.25 2.05 24.09
CA TYR A 539 -7.21 1.55 25.45
C TYR A 539 -6.54 0.19 25.53
N ARG A 540 -5.80 -0.02 26.59
CA ARG A 540 -5.38 -1.34 27.04
C ARG A 540 -6.30 -1.81 28.17
N ALA A 541 -6.83 -3.02 28.07
CA ALA A 541 -7.62 -3.65 29.12
C ALA A 541 -6.70 -4.34 30.16
N GLY A 542 -7.00 -4.16 31.44
CA GLY A 542 -6.19 -4.67 32.56
C GLY A 542 -5.18 -3.66 33.10
N GLY A 543 -4.79 -3.82 34.37
CA GLY A 543 -3.92 -2.88 35.05
C GLY A 543 -2.47 -2.83 34.54
N LEU A 544 -1.63 -2.07 35.24
CA LEU A 544 -0.21 -1.84 34.91
C LEU A 544 0.68 -3.11 34.92
N ASP A 545 0.13 -4.25 35.34
CA ASP A 545 0.84 -5.56 35.34
C ASP A 545 1.44 -5.94 33.98
N TYR A 546 0.90 -5.41 32.91
CA TYR A 546 1.44 -5.61 31.55
C TYR A 546 2.82 -4.94 31.37
N LEU A 547 2.99 -3.73 31.90
CA LEU A 547 4.26 -3.00 31.81
C LEU A 547 5.37 -3.69 32.61
N LEU A 548 5.01 -4.33 33.72
CA LEU A 548 5.96 -5.07 34.56
C LEU A 548 6.37 -6.42 33.93
N LYS A 549 5.50 -7.07 33.15
CA LYS A 549 5.80 -8.33 32.48
C LYS A 549 6.64 -8.16 31.20
N ARG A 550 6.82 -6.94 30.73
CA ARG A 550 7.56 -6.64 29.49
C ARG A 550 9.08 -6.62 29.69
N SER A 551 9.56 -6.55 30.94
CA SER A 551 10.98 -6.60 31.28
C SER A 551 11.60 -8.01 31.15
N ASP A 552 10.78 -9.04 30.93
CA ASP A 552 11.21 -10.45 30.90
C ASP A 552 11.16 -11.09 29.50
N ILE A 553 11.14 -10.27 28.42
CA ILE A 553 11.18 -10.77 27.03
C ILE A 553 12.45 -10.31 26.33
#